data_45353ba14014744f1271004c5ab8157a
#
_entry.id   45353ba14014744f1271004c5ab8157a
#
_cell.length_a   1.000
_cell.length_b   1.000
_cell.length_c   1.000
_cell.angle_alpha   90.00
_cell.angle_beta   90.00
_cell.angle_gamma   90.00
#
_symmetry.space_group_name_H-M   'P 1'
#
loop_
_entity.id
_entity.type
_entity.pdbx_description
1 polymer ?
#
loop_
_entity_poly.entity_id
_entity_poly.type
_entity_poly.pdbx_seq_one_letter_code
_entity_poly.pdbx_strand_id
1 'polypeptide(L)'
;MKQVMHKLIGMVGVALILIFIQPIPALAVFSNAPDVPAESAVLIDAESGQVLVDQQGHEVREIASTTKMIVQYITLSKIHAGELDWEEPVNISDYVMDLTEDPKLANLPLNQEDTFTVRELFMGMSIASANAMTVALAEHIAGSEEAFVTQMRELMTDWGLEDAHLVNATGLNNEDLQGGPLLNTATDDENRMSARSLAAVAQRLVTDFPEILEITALTSYTYRPDSPAEQDVSSYNFMLPGFPYAYPGVKGLKTGTTINAGGSFVGYLDQEPTPLISVVLHAGDGFMDKFSRFDATAKLFDYAMADLEYINVPQVNLHHEELTDYPVADGTIETVDLEIEGNLPVYLPEEVADLYEVTYEMDQSAVDKNEQLQPPFAAGETVGTATVHPTEAGLDYLGDLPEDYFTFPIVTTEASEQLNIFQRLQRNISQWWKNLR
;
A
#
# COMPACT_ATOMS: atom_id res chain seq x y z
N MET A 1 -36.62 17.83 -74.43
CA MET A 1 -37.84 17.40 -73.67
C MET A 1 -37.42 16.30 -72.69
N LYS A 2 -37.84 16.53 -71.45
CA LYS A 2 -37.74 15.65 -70.28
C LYS A 2 -36.37 15.53 -69.60
N GLN A 3 -36.34 16.33 -68.54
CA GLN A 3 -35.44 16.26 -67.41
C GLN A 3 -35.51 14.90 -66.70
N VAL A 4 -34.36 14.34 -66.32
CA VAL A 4 -34.29 13.31 -65.31
C VAL A 4 -33.40 13.84 -64.20
N MET A 5 -34.05 14.09 -63.10
CA MET A 5 -33.49 14.62 -61.87
C MET A 5 -32.82 13.46 -61.11
N HIS A 6 -31.52 13.48 -61.01
CA HIS A 6 -30.80 12.50 -60.16
C HIS A 6 -30.77 12.93 -58.72
N LYS A 7 -31.43 12.16 -57.92
CA LYS A 7 -31.33 12.26 -56.45
C LYS A 7 -29.95 11.73 -56.02
N LEU A 8 -29.13 12.65 -55.51
CA LEU A 8 -27.97 12.29 -54.70
C LEU A 8 -28.43 11.79 -53.34
N ILE A 9 -28.29 10.48 -53.08
CA ILE A 9 -28.37 9.90 -51.76
C ILE A 9 -26.99 10.00 -51.14
N GLY A 10 -26.84 10.92 -50.20
CA GLY A 10 -25.63 11.02 -49.40
C GLY A 10 -25.53 9.84 -48.42
N MET A 11 -24.58 8.96 -48.70
CA MET A 11 -24.17 7.92 -47.76
C MET A 11 -23.24 8.58 -46.70
N VAL A 12 -23.77 8.86 -45.52
CA VAL A 12 -22.99 9.21 -44.37
C VAL A 12 -22.36 7.93 -43.83
N GLY A 13 -21.11 7.72 -44.18
CA GLY A 13 -20.31 6.65 -43.59
C GLY A 13 -19.97 7.02 -42.14
N VAL A 14 -20.60 6.36 -41.16
CA VAL A 14 -20.17 6.39 -39.79
C VAL A 14 -18.90 5.54 -39.68
N ALA A 15 -17.74 6.19 -39.67
CA ALA A 15 -16.49 5.53 -39.32
C ALA A 15 -16.54 5.24 -37.83
N LEU A 16 -16.77 3.99 -37.44
CA LEU A 16 -16.51 3.48 -36.11
C LEU A 16 -14.99 3.52 -35.90
N ILE A 17 -14.48 4.53 -35.20
CA ILE A 17 -13.13 4.52 -34.67
C ILE A 17 -13.15 3.55 -33.49
N LEU A 18 -12.76 2.30 -33.74
CA LEU A 18 -12.34 1.37 -32.69
C LEU A 18 -11.05 1.91 -32.09
N ILE A 19 -11.17 2.66 -31.01
CA ILE A 19 -10.03 2.97 -30.14
C ILE A 19 -9.62 1.63 -29.53
N PHE A 20 -8.59 1.01 -30.12
CA PHE A 20 -7.84 -0.01 -29.43
C PHE A 20 -7.15 0.70 -28.26
N ILE A 21 -7.73 0.58 -27.07
CA ILE A 21 -7.02 0.84 -25.81
C ILE A 21 -5.95 -0.26 -25.78
N GLN A 22 -4.76 0.06 -26.26
CA GLN A 22 -3.58 -0.75 -26.00
C GLN A 22 -3.42 -0.71 -24.48
N PRO A 23 -3.23 -1.83 -23.78
CA PRO A 23 -2.82 -1.78 -22.39
C PRO A 23 -1.52 -0.97 -22.39
N ILE A 24 -1.54 0.16 -21.70
CA ILE A 24 -0.34 0.94 -21.43
C ILE A 24 0.54 -0.04 -20.65
N PRO A 25 1.77 -0.37 -21.13
CA PRO A 25 2.66 -1.16 -20.30
C PRO A 25 2.79 -0.38 -18.99
N ALA A 26 2.55 -1.03 -17.86
CA ALA A 26 2.85 -0.47 -16.55
C ALA A 26 4.35 -0.14 -16.59
N LEU A 27 4.66 1.12 -16.80
CA LEU A 27 6.04 1.61 -16.73
C LEU A 27 6.43 1.46 -15.27
N ALA A 28 7.58 0.86 -15.02
CA ALA A 28 8.20 0.95 -13.71
C ALA A 28 8.11 2.42 -13.28
N VAL A 29 7.62 2.69 -12.09
CA VAL A 29 7.35 4.05 -11.60
C VAL A 29 8.59 4.94 -11.77
N PHE A 30 9.77 4.35 -11.61
CA PHE A 30 11.04 5.01 -11.89
C PHE A 30 11.85 4.21 -12.93
N SER A 31 12.43 4.90 -13.91
CA SER A 31 13.13 4.30 -15.05
C SER A 31 14.37 3.47 -14.65
N ASN A 32 14.88 3.63 -13.45
CA ASN A 32 16.03 2.93 -12.88
C ASN A 32 15.64 1.82 -11.89
N ALA A 33 14.34 1.53 -11.74
CA ALA A 33 13.89 0.45 -10.87
C ALA A 33 14.52 -0.89 -11.25
N PRO A 34 14.94 -1.71 -10.27
CA PRO A 34 15.62 -2.97 -10.54
C PRO A 34 14.66 -3.99 -11.13
N ASP A 35 15.13 -4.75 -12.11
CA ASP A 35 14.50 -6.00 -12.54
C ASP A 35 14.93 -7.12 -11.59
N VAL A 36 13.96 -7.76 -10.94
CA VAL A 36 14.21 -8.84 -9.99
C VAL A 36 13.78 -10.20 -10.55
N PRO A 37 14.42 -11.32 -10.15
CA PRO A 37 14.13 -12.65 -10.68
C PRO A 37 12.80 -13.21 -10.11
N ALA A 38 11.69 -12.54 -10.41
CA ALA A 38 10.33 -12.90 -10.04
C ALA A 38 9.38 -12.60 -11.19
N GLU A 39 8.25 -13.30 -11.28
CA GLU A 39 7.25 -12.98 -12.32
C GLU A 39 6.50 -11.69 -12.01
N SER A 40 6.31 -11.35 -10.73
CA SER A 40 5.73 -10.09 -10.31
C SER A 40 6.39 -9.61 -9.02
N ALA A 41 6.67 -8.31 -8.94
CA ALA A 41 7.23 -7.69 -7.75
C ALA A 41 6.75 -6.24 -7.57
N VAL A 42 6.45 -5.88 -6.34
CA VAL A 42 6.06 -4.53 -5.93
C VAL A 42 6.82 -4.12 -4.69
N LEU A 43 7.27 -2.88 -4.65
CA LEU A 43 7.80 -2.24 -3.45
C LEU A 43 7.00 -0.98 -3.17
N ILE A 44 6.59 -0.81 -1.93
CA ILE A 44 5.85 0.38 -1.49
C ILE A 44 6.46 0.99 -0.22
N ASP A 45 6.23 2.28 -0.06
CA ASP A 45 6.25 2.94 1.24
C ASP A 45 5.04 2.43 2.06
N ALA A 46 5.29 1.87 3.23
CA ALA A 46 4.24 1.25 4.03
C ALA A 46 3.28 2.27 4.66
N GLU A 47 3.69 3.52 4.85
CA GLU A 47 2.86 4.57 5.43
C GLU A 47 1.97 5.23 4.39
N SER A 48 2.54 5.74 3.30
CA SER A 48 1.81 6.47 2.27
C SER A 48 1.14 5.57 1.23
N GLY A 49 1.63 4.34 1.03
CA GLY A 49 1.24 3.47 -0.06
C GLY A 49 1.86 3.86 -1.41
N GLN A 50 2.83 4.79 -1.43
CA GLN A 50 3.55 5.13 -2.65
C GLN A 50 4.23 3.90 -3.24
N VAL A 51 4.01 3.65 -4.53
CA VAL A 51 4.62 2.54 -5.26
C VAL A 51 5.98 2.96 -5.78
N LEU A 52 7.02 2.30 -5.29
CA LEU A 52 8.42 2.59 -5.62
C LEU A 52 8.95 1.71 -6.76
N VAL A 53 8.47 0.47 -6.81
CA VAL A 53 8.75 -0.50 -7.88
C VAL A 53 7.48 -1.23 -8.24
N ASP A 54 7.19 -1.34 -9.52
CA ASP A 54 6.10 -2.14 -10.09
C ASP A 54 6.60 -2.97 -11.26
N GLN A 55 6.99 -4.19 -10.99
CA GLN A 55 7.31 -5.20 -12.00
C GLN A 55 6.11 -6.12 -12.19
N GLN A 56 5.30 -5.88 -13.22
CA GLN A 56 4.08 -6.65 -13.50
C GLN A 56 3.14 -6.75 -12.28
N GLY A 57 3.08 -5.69 -11.45
CA GLY A 57 2.38 -5.67 -10.17
C GLY A 57 0.87 -5.85 -10.28
N HIS A 58 0.26 -5.59 -11.43
CA HIS A 58 -1.17 -5.78 -11.72
C HIS A 58 -1.51 -7.20 -12.22
N GLU A 59 -0.50 -8.01 -12.59
CA GLU A 59 -0.74 -9.36 -13.07
C GLU A 59 -1.17 -10.28 -11.93
N VAL A 60 -2.31 -10.96 -12.13
CA VAL A 60 -2.87 -11.88 -11.14
C VAL A 60 -2.08 -13.19 -11.14
N ARG A 61 -1.55 -13.58 -9.97
CA ARG A 61 -0.72 -14.76 -9.75
C ARG A 61 -1.23 -15.57 -8.57
N GLU A 62 -0.84 -16.83 -8.50
CA GLU A 62 -1.04 -17.68 -7.31
C GLU A 62 -0.21 -17.11 -6.14
N ILE A 63 -0.87 -16.93 -4.99
CA ILE A 63 -0.26 -16.29 -3.82
C ILE A 63 0.14 -17.27 -2.71
N ALA A 64 -0.22 -18.53 -2.84
CA ALA A 64 0.08 -19.56 -1.85
C ALA A 64 -0.25 -19.13 -0.40
N SER A 65 0.57 -19.53 0.56
CA SER A 65 0.37 -19.22 1.99
C SER A 65 0.51 -17.74 2.36
N THR A 66 0.81 -16.80 1.43
CA THR A 66 0.66 -15.38 1.72
C THR A 66 -0.81 -15.01 1.94
N THR A 67 -1.75 -15.83 1.46
CA THR A 67 -3.19 -15.80 1.79
C THR A 67 -3.44 -15.67 3.30
N LYS A 68 -2.60 -16.27 4.14
CA LYS A 68 -2.77 -16.28 5.60
C LYS A 68 -2.70 -14.88 6.23
N MET A 69 -2.18 -13.87 5.52
CA MET A 69 -2.27 -12.48 5.97
C MET A 69 -3.71 -11.99 6.06
N ILE A 70 -4.59 -12.46 5.16
CA ILE A 70 -6.03 -12.15 5.23
C ILE A 70 -6.65 -12.81 6.46
N VAL A 71 -6.25 -14.06 6.76
CA VAL A 71 -6.71 -14.77 7.96
C VAL A 71 -6.22 -14.08 9.24
N GLN A 72 -4.95 -13.60 9.24
CA GLN A 72 -4.40 -12.82 10.34
C GLN A 72 -5.22 -11.54 10.55
N TYR A 73 -5.52 -10.80 9.48
CA TYR A 73 -6.31 -9.58 9.55
C TYR A 73 -7.70 -9.82 10.14
N ILE A 74 -8.46 -10.80 9.63
CA ILE A 74 -9.80 -11.11 10.13
C ILE A 74 -9.77 -11.54 11.61
N THR A 75 -8.78 -12.38 11.98
CA THR A 75 -8.64 -12.83 13.37
C THR A 75 -8.35 -11.66 14.31
N LEU A 76 -7.38 -10.80 13.96
CA LEU A 76 -7.01 -9.62 14.76
C LEU A 76 -8.18 -8.62 14.85
N SER A 77 -8.88 -8.39 13.73
CA SER A 77 -10.06 -7.52 13.70
C SER A 77 -11.12 -7.98 14.71
N LYS A 78 -11.40 -9.27 14.77
CA LYS A 78 -12.37 -9.84 15.74
C LYS A 78 -11.88 -9.78 17.18
N ILE A 79 -10.61 -9.98 17.43
CA ILE A 79 -10.00 -9.81 18.76
C ILE A 79 -10.14 -8.34 19.20
N HIS A 80 -9.80 -7.37 18.37
CA HIS A 80 -9.92 -5.95 18.69
C HIS A 80 -11.37 -5.49 18.86
N ALA A 81 -12.30 -6.09 18.13
CA ALA A 81 -13.75 -5.87 18.31
C ALA A 81 -14.32 -6.52 19.58
N GLY A 82 -13.55 -7.37 20.27
CA GLY A 82 -14.03 -8.15 21.43
C GLY A 82 -15.01 -9.26 21.07
N GLU A 83 -15.03 -9.67 19.80
CA GLU A 83 -15.84 -10.76 19.27
C GLU A 83 -15.15 -12.13 19.41
N LEU A 84 -13.84 -12.12 19.63
CA LEU A 84 -12.99 -13.30 19.80
C LEU A 84 -11.99 -13.04 20.93
N ASP A 85 -11.66 -14.07 21.72
CA ASP A 85 -10.66 -13.98 22.80
C ASP A 85 -9.45 -14.88 22.48
N TRP A 86 -8.24 -14.38 22.79
CA TRP A 86 -7.02 -15.13 22.58
C TRP A 86 -6.96 -16.48 23.27
N GLU A 87 -7.55 -16.58 24.47
CA GLU A 87 -7.57 -17.78 25.30
C GLU A 87 -8.81 -18.64 25.06
N GLU A 88 -9.68 -18.25 24.12
CA GLU A 88 -10.87 -19.02 23.77
C GLU A 88 -10.49 -20.39 23.21
N PRO A 89 -11.10 -21.48 23.72
CA PRO A 89 -10.81 -22.83 23.26
C PRO A 89 -11.41 -23.09 21.88
N VAL A 90 -10.60 -23.66 21.00
CA VAL A 90 -10.99 -24.02 19.64
C VAL A 90 -11.22 -25.52 19.53
N ASN A 91 -12.32 -25.91 18.92
CA ASN A 91 -12.63 -27.31 18.63
C ASN A 91 -11.89 -27.76 17.36
N ILE A 92 -11.22 -28.91 17.41
CA ILE A 92 -10.49 -29.49 16.29
C ILE A 92 -11.40 -30.53 15.59
N SER A 93 -11.81 -30.21 14.35
CA SER A 93 -12.69 -31.10 13.58
C SER A 93 -11.91 -32.29 12.98
N ASP A 94 -12.67 -33.32 12.54
CA ASP A 94 -12.07 -34.47 11.85
C ASP A 94 -11.33 -34.03 10.58
N TYR A 95 -11.84 -33.04 9.84
CA TYR A 95 -11.18 -32.47 8.67
C TYR A 95 -9.84 -31.80 9.01
N VAL A 96 -9.78 -31.03 10.09
CA VAL A 96 -8.51 -30.44 10.58
C VAL A 96 -7.51 -31.52 10.99
N MET A 97 -7.99 -32.62 11.56
CA MET A 97 -7.13 -33.76 11.90
C MET A 97 -6.55 -34.45 10.67
N ASP A 98 -7.36 -34.68 9.62
CA ASP A 98 -6.91 -35.26 8.37
C ASP A 98 -5.81 -34.40 7.72
N LEU A 99 -5.97 -33.06 7.75
CA LEU A 99 -4.95 -32.11 7.26
C LEU A 99 -3.67 -32.16 8.11
N THR A 100 -3.80 -32.29 9.42
CA THR A 100 -2.65 -32.34 10.36
C THR A 100 -1.76 -33.55 10.09
N GLU A 101 -2.34 -34.68 9.72
CA GLU A 101 -1.64 -35.94 9.47
C GLU A 101 -0.96 -36.01 8.11
N ASP A 102 -1.22 -35.07 7.19
CA ASP A 102 -0.58 -35.04 5.87
C ASP A 102 0.89 -34.53 5.97
N PRO A 103 1.88 -35.41 5.75
CA PRO A 103 3.29 -35.05 5.87
C PRO A 103 3.80 -34.13 4.76
N LYS A 104 3.01 -33.87 3.72
CA LYS A 104 3.36 -32.95 2.61
C LYS A 104 3.07 -31.50 2.97
N LEU A 105 2.19 -31.28 3.95
CA LEU A 105 1.74 -29.96 4.34
C LEU A 105 2.59 -29.41 5.50
N ALA A 106 2.77 -28.09 5.51
CA ALA A 106 3.32 -27.41 6.68
C ALA A 106 2.26 -27.44 7.79
N ASN A 107 2.55 -28.18 8.88
CA ASN A 107 1.67 -28.34 10.04
C ASN A 107 2.46 -28.44 11.33
N LEU A 108 1.76 -28.25 12.45
CA LEU A 108 2.16 -28.59 13.79
C LEU A 108 1.19 -29.63 14.33
N PRO A 109 1.62 -30.50 15.25
CA PRO A 109 0.76 -31.56 15.79
C PRO A 109 -0.49 -31.00 16.45
N LEU A 110 -1.65 -31.47 16.03
CA LEU A 110 -2.94 -31.27 16.70
C LEU A 110 -3.52 -32.63 17.09
N ASN A 111 -4.37 -32.62 18.05
CA ASN A 111 -5.21 -33.79 18.43
C ASN A 111 -6.54 -33.29 19.01
N GLN A 112 -7.54 -34.18 19.06
CA GLN A 112 -8.88 -33.82 19.56
C GLN A 112 -9.03 -33.99 21.07
N GLU A 113 -8.02 -34.56 21.75
CA GLU A 113 -8.07 -34.80 23.21
C GLU A 113 -7.56 -33.58 23.98
N ASP A 114 -6.70 -32.78 23.35
CA ASP A 114 -6.15 -31.56 23.93
C ASP A 114 -7.05 -30.34 23.64
N THR A 115 -6.92 -29.33 24.46
CA THR A 115 -7.51 -28.03 24.24
C THR A 115 -6.48 -27.12 23.57
N PHE A 116 -6.85 -26.48 22.46
CA PHE A 116 -6.06 -25.45 21.75
C PHE A 116 -6.77 -24.13 21.87
N THR A 117 -6.01 -23.07 22.03
CA THR A 117 -6.54 -21.70 22.06
C THR A 117 -6.39 -21.00 20.72
N VAL A 118 -7.17 -19.94 20.49
CA VAL A 118 -7.03 -19.05 19.32
C VAL A 118 -5.58 -18.59 19.19
N ARG A 119 -4.93 -18.22 20.30
CA ARG A 119 -3.53 -17.79 20.32
C ARG A 119 -2.58 -18.87 19.83
N GLU A 120 -2.70 -20.11 20.32
CA GLU A 120 -1.81 -21.20 19.89
C GLU A 120 -1.94 -21.48 18.40
N LEU A 121 -3.17 -21.48 17.86
CA LEU A 121 -3.40 -21.70 16.44
C LEU A 121 -2.91 -20.52 15.59
N PHE A 122 -3.11 -19.29 16.05
CA PHE A 122 -2.65 -18.09 15.37
C PHE A 122 -1.11 -18.03 15.30
N MET A 123 -0.42 -18.37 16.38
CA MET A 123 1.05 -18.45 16.42
C MET A 123 1.58 -19.51 15.44
N GLY A 124 0.99 -20.70 15.45
CA GLY A 124 1.39 -21.78 14.54
C GLY A 124 1.13 -21.45 13.06
N MET A 125 -0.01 -20.83 12.76
CA MET A 125 -0.33 -20.32 11.44
C MET A 125 0.68 -19.25 10.98
N SER A 126 1.01 -18.30 11.85
CA SER A 126 1.85 -17.15 11.50
C SER A 126 3.31 -17.53 11.31
N ILE A 127 3.89 -18.33 12.21
CA ILE A 127 5.32 -18.66 12.23
C ILE A 127 5.65 -19.90 11.39
N ALA A 128 4.90 -21.02 11.65
CA ALA A 128 5.10 -22.29 10.95
C ALA A 128 4.29 -22.41 9.65
N SER A 129 3.47 -21.42 9.33
CA SER A 129 2.55 -21.50 8.18
C SER A 129 1.59 -22.70 8.25
N ALA A 130 1.25 -23.19 9.48
CA ALA A 130 0.49 -24.40 9.72
C ALA A 130 -0.91 -24.36 9.09
N ASN A 131 -1.15 -25.23 8.09
CA ASN A 131 -2.39 -25.22 7.32
C ASN A 131 -3.59 -25.69 8.13
N ALA A 132 -3.46 -26.80 8.86
CA ALA A 132 -4.51 -27.31 9.72
C ALA A 132 -4.94 -26.28 10.79
N MET A 133 -3.99 -25.55 11.38
CA MET A 133 -4.29 -24.48 12.32
C MET A 133 -5.03 -23.31 11.68
N THR A 134 -4.72 -23.00 10.42
CA THR A 134 -5.42 -21.98 9.65
C THR A 134 -6.88 -22.34 9.44
N VAL A 135 -7.13 -23.60 9.03
CA VAL A 135 -8.50 -24.11 8.84
C VAL A 135 -9.27 -24.16 10.17
N ALA A 136 -8.61 -24.60 11.26
CA ALA A 136 -9.24 -24.62 12.59
C ALA A 136 -9.69 -23.22 13.05
N LEU A 137 -8.86 -22.18 12.82
CA LEU A 137 -9.25 -20.78 13.07
C LEU A 137 -10.42 -20.36 12.18
N ALA A 138 -10.38 -20.67 10.89
CA ALA A 138 -11.45 -20.34 9.95
C ALA A 138 -12.79 -20.98 10.36
N GLU A 139 -12.78 -22.28 10.69
CA GLU A 139 -13.97 -22.99 11.18
C GLU A 139 -14.49 -22.40 12.50
N HIS A 140 -13.59 -22.06 13.43
CA HIS A 140 -13.96 -21.50 14.73
C HIS A 140 -14.62 -20.11 14.57
N ILE A 141 -14.03 -19.25 13.73
CA ILE A 141 -14.50 -17.86 13.53
C ILE A 141 -15.82 -17.80 12.76
N ALA A 142 -16.01 -18.65 11.75
CA ALA A 142 -17.14 -18.55 10.83
C ALA A 142 -18.09 -19.77 10.84
N GLY A 143 -17.76 -20.81 11.62
CA GLY A 143 -18.53 -22.06 11.67
C GLY A 143 -18.15 -23.07 10.59
N SER A 144 -17.48 -22.64 9.51
CA SER A 144 -16.87 -23.50 8.49
C SER A 144 -15.82 -22.72 7.70
N GLU A 145 -14.86 -23.44 7.08
CA GLU A 145 -13.89 -22.81 6.18
C GLU A 145 -14.59 -22.13 4.99
N GLU A 146 -15.67 -22.72 4.44
CA GLU A 146 -16.45 -22.11 3.34
C GLU A 146 -17.05 -20.76 3.72
N ALA A 147 -17.64 -20.66 4.91
CA ALA A 147 -18.19 -19.40 5.43
C ALA A 147 -17.08 -18.38 5.68
N PHE A 148 -15.91 -18.82 6.14
CA PHE A 148 -14.76 -17.95 6.36
C PHE A 148 -14.20 -17.41 5.03
N VAL A 149 -14.07 -18.22 4.00
CA VAL A 149 -13.64 -17.78 2.66
C VAL A 149 -14.64 -16.78 2.06
N THR A 150 -15.93 -16.92 2.39
CA THR A 150 -16.91 -15.90 2.01
C THR A 150 -16.61 -14.56 2.69
N GLN A 151 -16.29 -14.55 4.01
CA GLN A 151 -15.85 -13.33 4.69
C GLN A 151 -14.55 -12.76 4.11
N MET A 152 -13.59 -13.61 3.74
CA MET A 152 -12.37 -13.15 3.05
C MET A 152 -12.68 -12.43 1.74
N ARG A 153 -13.59 -12.96 0.92
CA ARG A 153 -14.02 -12.35 -0.35
C ARG A 153 -14.76 -11.03 -0.14
N GLU A 154 -15.65 -10.99 0.85
CA GLU A 154 -16.37 -9.76 1.24
C GLU A 154 -15.37 -8.67 1.66
N LEU A 155 -14.39 -9.02 2.48
CA LEU A 155 -13.33 -8.10 2.89
C LEU A 155 -12.52 -7.55 1.70
N MET A 156 -12.17 -8.39 0.73
CA MET A 156 -11.46 -7.93 -0.49
C MET A 156 -12.34 -6.99 -1.31
N THR A 157 -13.63 -7.28 -1.43
CA THR A 157 -14.60 -6.42 -2.13
C THR A 157 -14.75 -5.06 -1.43
N ASP A 158 -14.88 -5.07 -0.11
CA ASP A 158 -14.97 -3.83 0.70
C ASP A 158 -13.72 -2.95 0.56
N TRP A 159 -12.59 -3.56 0.28
CA TRP A 159 -11.33 -2.87 0.05
C TRP A 159 -11.10 -2.46 -1.42
N GLY A 160 -12.00 -2.82 -2.33
CA GLY A 160 -11.85 -2.56 -3.77
C GLY A 160 -10.81 -3.44 -4.45
N LEU A 161 -10.42 -4.56 -3.86
CA LEU A 161 -9.44 -5.51 -4.40
C LEU A 161 -10.15 -6.58 -5.24
N GLU A 162 -10.71 -6.16 -6.38
CA GLU A 162 -11.58 -6.99 -7.22
C GLU A 162 -10.85 -8.12 -7.96
N ASP A 163 -9.53 -8.07 -8.06
CA ASP A 163 -8.69 -9.10 -8.69
C ASP A 163 -8.43 -10.31 -7.79
N ALA A 164 -8.88 -10.25 -6.52
CA ALA A 164 -8.72 -11.32 -5.56
C ALA A 164 -9.63 -12.52 -5.88
N HIS A 165 -9.02 -13.65 -6.23
CA HIS A 165 -9.69 -14.93 -6.39
C HIS A 165 -9.32 -15.85 -5.22
N LEU A 166 -10.21 -16.01 -4.25
CA LEU A 166 -9.96 -16.77 -3.03
C LEU A 166 -10.84 -18.02 -2.98
N VAL A 167 -10.24 -19.19 -2.81
CA VAL A 167 -10.92 -20.49 -2.85
C VAL A 167 -10.81 -21.28 -1.54
N ASN A 168 -9.80 -20.98 -0.70
CA ASN A 168 -9.63 -21.58 0.62
C ASN A 168 -8.89 -20.60 1.57
N ALA A 169 -8.82 -20.95 2.85
CA ALA A 169 -8.18 -20.11 3.86
C ALA A 169 -6.65 -20.24 3.88
N THR A 170 -6.09 -21.31 3.32
CA THR A 170 -4.68 -21.68 3.48
C THR A 170 -3.77 -21.15 2.38
N GLY A 171 -4.30 -20.98 1.16
CA GLY A 171 -3.56 -20.73 -0.07
C GLY A 171 -2.91 -21.99 -0.65
N LEU A 172 -3.32 -23.16 -0.25
CA LEU A 172 -2.95 -24.42 -0.91
C LEU A 172 -3.73 -24.59 -2.21
N ASN A 173 -3.23 -25.48 -3.08
CA ASN A 173 -4.04 -26.04 -4.14
C ASN A 173 -5.19 -26.87 -3.54
N ASN A 174 -6.38 -26.79 -4.12
CA ASN A 174 -7.53 -27.55 -3.62
C ASN A 174 -7.32 -29.07 -3.62
N GLU A 175 -6.46 -29.60 -4.52
CA GLU A 175 -6.06 -31.03 -4.54
C GLU A 175 -5.36 -31.46 -3.24
N ASP A 176 -4.64 -30.53 -2.58
CA ASP A 176 -3.94 -30.77 -1.32
C ASP A 176 -4.89 -30.66 -0.10
N LEU A 177 -6.13 -30.20 -0.30
CA LEU A 177 -7.16 -30.11 0.72
C LEU A 177 -8.02 -31.38 0.71
N GLN A 178 -7.79 -32.29 1.61
CA GLN A 178 -8.39 -33.64 1.65
C GLN A 178 -9.93 -33.65 1.72
N GLY A 179 -10.56 -32.53 2.04
CA GLY A 179 -12.01 -32.31 2.02
C GLY A 179 -12.59 -32.01 0.63
N GLY A 180 -11.73 -31.82 -0.37
CA GLY A 180 -12.12 -31.39 -1.72
C GLY A 180 -12.32 -29.89 -1.85
N PRO A 181 -12.64 -29.41 -3.07
CA PRO A 181 -12.78 -27.99 -3.35
C PRO A 181 -13.99 -27.40 -2.62
N LEU A 182 -13.76 -26.25 -2.01
CA LEU A 182 -14.81 -25.46 -1.37
C LEU A 182 -15.54 -24.59 -2.41
N LEU A 183 -16.74 -24.16 -2.09
CA LEU A 183 -17.48 -23.15 -2.89
C LEU A 183 -17.65 -23.53 -4.37
N ASN A 184 -17.72 -24.81 -4.72
CA ASN A 184 -17.82 -25.31 -6.09
C ASN A 184 -16.69 -24.86 -7.02
N THR A 185 -15.49 -24.65 -6.51
CA THR A 185 -14.30 -24.32 -7.26
C THR A 185 -13.68 -25.58 -7.89
N ALA A 186 -12.75 -25.42 -8.83
CA ALA A 186 -12.06 -26.55 -9.43
C ALA A 186 -11.13 -27.24 -8.43
N THR A 187 -10.84 -28.53 -8.66
CA THR A 187 -9.93 -29.30 -7.77
C THR A 187 -8.49 -28.81 -7.84
N ASP A 188 -8.08 -28.25 -8.97
CA ASP A 188 -6.75 -27.69 -9.22
C ASP A 188 -6.68 -26.15 -9.02
N ASP A 189 -7.69 -25.56 -8.38
CA ASP A 189 -7.75 -24.12 -8.16
C ASP A 189 -6.94 -23.70 -6.93
N GLU A 190 -6.37 -22.50 -6.97
CA GLU A 190 -5.61 -21.87 -5.91
C GLU A 190 -6.05 -20.42 -5.72
N ASN A 191 -5.70 -19.85 -4.56
CA ASN A 191 -5.88 -18.42 -4.31
C ASN A 191 -4.95 -17.60 -5.21
N ARG A 192 -5.51 -16.59 -5.88
CA ARG A 192 -4.79 -15.68 -6.77
C ARG A 192 -5.09 -14.23 -6.46
N MET A 193 -4.11 -13.38 -6.64
CA MET A 193 -4.20 -11.93 -6.47
C MET A 193 -3.01 -11.27 -7.16
N SER A 194 -3.13 -10.01 -7.53
CA SER A 194 -1.97 -9.23 -8.00
C SER A 194 -1.03 -8.88 -6.85
N ALA A 195 0.25 -8.58 -7.17
CA ALA A 195 1.21 -8.15 -6.17
C ALA A 195 0.81 -6.80 -5.54
N ARG A 196 0.19 -5.90 -6.29
CA ARG A 196 -0.34 -4.61 -5.77
C ARG A 196 -1.46 -4.84 -4.76
N SER A 197 -2.43 -5.68 -5.07
CA SER A 197 -3.52 -6.01 -4.15
C SER A 197 -3.00 -6.70 -2.89
N LEU A 198 -2.01 -7.60 -3.03
CA LEU A 198 -1.39 -8.25 -1.88
C LEU A 198 -0.56 -7.26 -1.03
N ALA A 199 0.08 -6.25 -1.65
CA ALA A 199 0.73 -5.16 -0.93
C ALA A 199 -0.27 -4.31 -0.14
N ALA A 200 -1.46 -4.05 -0.70
CA ALA A 200 -2.55 -3.36 0.01
C ALA A 200 -3.06 -4.16 1.22
N VAL A 201 -3.19 -5.50 1.08
CA VAL A 201 -3.50 -6.38 2.22
C VAL A 201 -2.43 -6.28 3.31
N ALA A 202 -1.15 -6.33 2.92
CA ALA A 202 -0.03 -6.23 3.86
C ALA A 202 0.00 -4.87 4.56
N GLN A 203 -0.18 -3.77 3.81
CA GLN A 203 -0.22 -2.41 4.35
C GLN A 203 -1.34 -2.26 5.39
N ARG A 204 -2.56 -2.69 5.06
CA ARG A 204 -3.69 -2.64 6.01
C ARG A 204 -3.43 -3.49 7.24
N LEU A 205 -2.85 -4.68 7.09
CA LEU A 205 -2.53 -5.56 8.21
C LEU A 205 -1.58 -4.89 9.21
N VAL A 206 -0.50 -4.26 8.74
CA VAL A 206 0.48 -3.63 9.64
C VAL A 206 0.02 -2.25 10.15
N THR A 207 -0.83 -1.55 9.41
CA THR A 207 -1.38 -0.25 9.83
C THR A 207 -2.44 -0.42 10.91
N ASP A 208 -3.38 -1.34 10.70
CA ASP A 208 -4.50 -1.55 11.62
C ASP A 208 -4.11 -2.40 12.84
N PHE A 209 -3.15 -3.33 12.66
CA PHE A 209 -2.71 -4.28 13.69
C PHE A 209 -1.18 -4.40 13.76
N PRO A 210 -0.46 -3.32 14.16
CA PRO A 210 1.02 -3.31 14.16
C PRO A 210 1.65 -4.37 15.06
N GLU A 211 0.92 -4.91 16.04
CA GLU A 211 1.35 -6.02 16.88
C GLU A 211 1.65 -7.31 16.12
N ILE A 212 1.16 -7.45 14.87
CA ILE A 212 1.51 -8.59 14.02
C ILE A 212 3.02 -8.68 13.80
N LEU A 213 3.70 -7.53 13.78
CA LEU A 213 5.15 -7.45 13.59
C LEU A 213 5.93 -8.06 14.77
N GLU A 214 5.36 -8.07 15.99
CA GLU A 214 5.96 -8.74 17.14
C GLU A 214 5.98 -10.26 16.95
N ILE A 215 4.97 -10.80 16.26
CA ILE A 215 4.83 -12.23 15.98
C ILE A 215 5.67 -12.63 14.76
N THR A 216 5.55 -11.90 13.65
CA THR A 216 6.22 -12.25 12.39
C THR A 216 7.73 -12.01 12.42
N ALA A 217 8.22 -11.20 13.38
CA ALA A 217 9.64 -11.01 13.64
C ALA A 217 10.29 -12.12 14.46
N LEU A 218 9.51 -13.07 15.02
CA LEU A 218 10.07 -14.18 15.75
C LEU A 218 10.80 -15.15 14.82
N THR A 219 12.08 -15.41 15.13
CA THR A 219 12.87 -16.40 14.41
C THR A 219 12.48 -17.82 14.76
N SER A 220 12.02 -18.02 15.99
CA SER A 220 11.46 -19.28 16.51
C SER A 220 10.57 -19.03 17.72
N TYR A 221 9.76 -20.03 18.03
CA TYR A 221 9.01 -20.09 19.30
C TYR A 221 8.87 -21.53 19.75
N THR A 222 8.68 -21.76 21.06
CA THR A 222 8.43 -23.10 21.60
C THR A 222 6.93 -23.35 21.53
N TYR A 223 6.53 -24.30 20.69
CA TYR A 223 5.16 -24.77 20.57
C TYR A 223 4.82 -25.67 21.76
N ARG A 224 3.69 -25.40 22.45
CA ARG A 224 3.16 -26.17 23.57
C ARG A 224 4.21 -26.55 24.64
N PRO A 225 4.86 -25.54 25.27
CA PRO A 225 5.85 -25.80 26.30
C PRO A 225 5.27 -26.65 27.43
N ASP A 226 6.11 -27.46 28.03
CA ASP A 226 5.75 -28.38 29.14
C ASP A 226 4.72 -29.47 28.77
N SER A 227 4.48 -29.73 27.48
CA SER A 227 3.59 -30.80 26.99
C SER A 227 4.34 -31.89 26.25
N PRO A 228 3.74 -33.07 25.99
CA PRO A 228 4.36 -34.08 25.11
C PRO A 228 4.56 -33.66 23.68
N ALA A 229 3.90 -32.59 23.25
CA ALA A 229 4.01 -32.01 21.91
C ALA A 229 5.00 -30.82 21.84
N GLU A 230 5.75 -30.57 22.95
CA GLU A 230 6.75 -29.49 22.99
C GLU A 230 7.76 -29.63 21.89
N GLN A 231 7.93 -28.55 21.09
CA GLN A 231 8.96 -28.48 20.08
C GLN A 231 9.31 -27.02 19.75
N ASP A 232 10.56 -26.79 19.40
CA ASP A 232 10.98 -25.51 18.86
C ASP A 232 10.64 -25.41 17.37
N VAL A 233 9.90 -24.36 17.03
CA VAL A 233 9.41 -24.07 15.68
C VAL A 233 10.19 -22.88 15.11
N SER A 234 10.85 -23.07 13.98
CA SER A 234 11.56 -22.00 13.28
C SER A 234 10.68 -21.33 12.24
N SER A 235 10.88 -20.02 12.06
CA SER A 235 10.25 -19.27 10.99
C SER A 235 10.80 -19.69 9.61
N TYR A 236 9.95 -19.59 8.58
CA TYR A 236 10.35 -19.73 7.18
C TYR A 236 10.86 -18.40 6.56
N ASN A 237 10.78 -17.30 7.30
CA ASN A 237 11.34 -16.02 6.87
C ASN A 237 12.85 -16.00 7.14
N PHE A 238 13.66 -16.39 6.14
CA PHE A 238 15.10 -16.42 6.28
C PHE A 238 15.79 -15.04 6.20
N MET A 239 15.02 -13.95 6.08
CA MET A 239 15.54 -12.58 6.20
C MET A 239 15.55 -12.08 7.65
N LEU A 240 15.02 -12.84 8.60
CA LEU A 240 15.09 -12.51 10.03
C LEU A 240 16.50 -12.68 10.60
N PRO A 241 16.83 -11.98 11.71
CA PRO A 241 18.16 -12.04 12.34
C PRO A 241 18.61 -13.46 12.65
N GLY A 242 19.87 -13.79 12.32
CA GLY A 242 20.47 -15.10 12.58
C GLY A 242 20.23 -16.14 11.48
N PHE A 243 19.42 -15.87 10.49
CA PHE A 243 19.24 -16.72 9.31
C PHE A 243 20.20 -16.34 8.17
N PRO A 244 20.40 -17.23 7.15
CA PRO A 244 21.38 -17.02 6.09
C PRO A 244 21.16 -15.78 5.21
N TYR A 245 19.93 -15.31 5.09
CA TYR A 245 19.53 -14.14 4.31
C TYR A 245 19.13 -12.95 5.18
N ALA A 246 19.58 -12.94 6.44
CA ALA A 246 19.24 -11.88 7.38
C ALA A 246 19.49 -10.49 6.77
N TYR A 247 18.42 -9.67 6.76
CA TYR A 247 18.47 -8.29 6.30
C TYR A 247 18.12 -7.37 7.48
N PRO A 248 18.99 -6.40 7.84
CA PRO A 248 18.74 -5.54 8.99
C PRO A 248 17.40 -4.78 8.87
N GLY A 249 16.60 -4.84 9.93
CA GLY A 249 15.29 -4.17 9.97
C GLY A 249 14.12 -5.01 9.47
N VAL A 250 14.32 -6.17 8.84
CA VAL A 250 13.20 -7.03 8.43
C VAL A 250 12.48 -7.61 9.65
N LYS A 251 11.14 -7.41 9.71
CA LYS A 251 10.25 -7.88 10.79
C LYS A 251 9.13 -8.83 10.33
N GLY A 252 8.99 -9.07 9.05
CA GLY A 252 7.89 -9.90 8.57
C GLY A 252 7.92 -10.07 7.06
N LEU A 253 6.80 -10.42 6.45
CA LEU A 253 5.50 -10.79 7.02
C LEU A 253 5.24 -12.28 6.79
N LYS A 254 5.19 -12.71 5.48
CA LYS A 254 4.75 -14.07 5.14
C LYS A 254 5.41 -14.63 3.90
N THR A 255 5.83 -15.90 3.98
CA THR A 255 6.27 -16.71 2.84
C THR A 255 5.11 -17.51 2.26
N GLY A 256 5.15 -17.79 0.97
CA GLY A 256 4.22 -18.68 0.27
C GLY A 256 4.97 -19.63 -0.67
N THR A 257 4.50 -20.87 -0.80
CA THR A 257 5.03 -21.83 -1.76
C THR A 257 3.97 -22.87 -2.10
N THR A 258 3.66 -22.99 -3.39
CA THR A 258 2.99 -24.15 -4.02
C THR A 258 3.71 -24.46 -5.32
N ILE A 259 3.33 -25.52 -6.00
CA ILE A 259 3.91 -25.86 -7.31
C ILE A 259 3.59 -24.74 -8.32
N ASN A 260 2.38 -24.19 -8.28
CA ASN A 260 1.94 -23.15 -9.23
C ASN A 260 2.43 -21.76 -8.83
N ALA A 261 2.45 -21.44 -7.53
CA ALA A 261 2.90 -20.14 -7.03
C ALA A 261 4.42 -19.96 -7.03
N GLY A 262 5.19 -21.03 -7.15
CA GLY A 262 6.64 -20.97 -6.95
C GLY A 262 7.00 -20.38 -5.60
N GLY A 263 8.10 -19.65 -5.53
CA GLY A 263 8.57 -18.98 -4.33
C GLY A 263 7.97 -17.56 -4.20
N SER A 264 7.12 -17.32 -3.20
CA SER A 264 6.52 -16.01 -2.93
C SER A 264 6.88 -15.51 -1.53
N PHE A 265 7.03 -14.19 -1.37
CA PHE A 265 7.33 -13.56 -0.09
C PHE A 265 6.75 -12.15 -0.02
N VAL A 266 6.15 -11.82 1.11
CA VAL A 266 5.81 -10.46 1.50
C VAL A 266 6.73 -10.06 2.64
N GLY A 267 7.60 -9.08 2.38
CA GLY A 267 8.58 -8.58 3.33
C GLY A 267 8.15 -7.23 3.91
N TYR A 268 8.42 -7.03 5.20
CA TYR A 268 8.29 -5.75 5.88
C TYR A 268 9.64 -5.34 6.44
N LEU A 269 10.11 -4.16 6.05
CA LEU A 269 11.35 -3.55 6.51
C LEU A 269 11.03 -2.38 7.41
N ASP A 270 11.39 -2.47 8.69
CA ASP A 270 11.29 -1.38 9.67
C ASP A 270 12.62 -0.65 9.74
N GLN A 271 12.74 0.40 8.96
CA GLN A 271 13.94 1.22 8.84
C GLN A 271 13.59 2.65 8.48
N GLU A 272 14.34 3.62 9.03
CA GLU A 272 14.25 5.03 8.62
C GLU A 272 14.60 5.21 7.12
N PRO A 273 13.98 6.18 6.42
CA PRO A 273 13.08 7.22 6.94
C PRO A 273 11.65 6.75 7.16
N THR A 274 11.20 5.66 6.52
CA THR A 274 9.86 5.11 6.65
C THR A 274 9.88 3.61 6.37
N PRO A 275 8.99 2.81 6.98
CA PRO A 275 8.92 1.38 6.71
C PRO A 275 8.57 1.08 5.25
N LEU A 276 9.08 -0.04 4.73
CA LEU A 276 8.82 -0.51 3.38
C LEU A 276 8.12 -1.87 3.38
N ILE A 277 7.24 -2.09 2.41
CA ILE A 277 6.66 -3.39 2.13
C ILE A 277 7.08 -3.83 0.72
N SER A 278 7.63 -5.03 0.61
CA SER A 278 7.90 -5.69 -0.66
C SER A 278 6.97 -6.87 -0.87
N VAL A 279 6.48 -7.05 -2.07
CA VAL A 279 5.77 -8.26 -2.51
C VAL A 279 6.55 -8.85 -3.67
N VAL A 280 6.91 -10.12 -3.55
CA VAL A 280 7.61 -10.89 -4.58
C VAL A 280 6.79 -12.15 -4.83
N LEU A 281 6.31 -12.35 -6.05
CA LEU A 281 5.54 -13.51 -6.47
C LEU A 281 6.26 -14.29 -7.56
N HIS A 282 6.27 -15.62 -7.40
CA HIS A 282 6.88 -16.57 -8.32
C HIS A 282 8.37 -16.29 -8.59
N ALA A 283 9.17 -16.20 -7.51
CA ALA A 283 10.62 -16.14 -7.57
C ALA A 283 11.22 -17.55 -7.44
N GLY A 284 11.62 -18.16 -8.56
CA GLY A 284 12.03 -19.56 -8.63
C GLY A 284 10.89 -20.54 -8.33
N ASP A 285 11.20 -21.83 -8.25
CA ASP A 285 10.21 -22.89 -8.01
C ASP A 285 9.77 -23.00 -6.53
N GLY A 286 10.42 -22.27 -5.64
CA GLY A 286 10.09 -22.23 -4.22
C GLY A 286 10.49 -23.46 -3.39
N PHE A 287 10.86 -24.58 -4.02
CA PHE A 287 11.28 -25.82 -3.36
C PHE A 287 12.78 -26.07 -3.50
N MET A 288 13.29 -26.16 -4.71
CA MET A 288 14.73 -26.33 -4.98
C MET A 288 15.44 -24.98 -4.91
N ASP A 289 14.81 -23.93 -5.39
CA ASP A 289 15.25 -22.53 -5.32
C ASP A 289 14.37 -21.72 -4.37
N LYS A 290 14.41 -22.07 -3.09
CA LYS A 290 13.59 -21.42 -2.05
C LYS A 290 14.11 -20.05 -1.62
N PHE A 291 15.28 -19.63 -2.08
CA PHE A 291 15.97 -18.41 -1.62
C PHE A 291 15.82 -17.24 -2.60
N SER A 292 15.55 -17.48 -3.88
CA SER A 292 15.39 -16.42 -4.88
C SER A 292 14.42 -15.32 -4.46
N ARG A 293 13.36 -15.66 -3.72
CA ARG A 293 12.41 -14.68 -3.16
C ARG A 293 13.08 -13.69 -2.20
N PHE A 294 14.07 -14.12 -1.42
CA PHE A 294 14.79 -13.26 -0.48
C PHE A 294 15.85 -12.41 -1.19
N ASP A 295 16.52 -12.96 -2.20
CA ASP A 295 17.45 -12.21 -3.05
C ASP A 295 16.71 -11.12 -3.82
N ALA A 296 15.52 -11.42 -4.35
CA ALA A 296 14.65 -10.44 -5.01
C ALA A 296 14.21 -9.32 -4.05
N THR A 297 13.74 -9.71 -2.85
CA THR A 297 13.34 -8.76 -1.80
C THR A 297 14.48 -7.85 -1.37
N ALA A 298 15.69 -8.41 -1.14
CA ALA A 298 16.86 -7.62 -0.77
C ALA A 298 17.19 -6.56 -1.81
N LYS A 299 17.15 -6.91 -3.11
CA LYS A 299 17.37 -5.94 -4.21
C LYS A 299 16.35 -4.81 -4.21
N LEU A 300 15.08 -5.09 -3.89
CA LEU A 300 14.05 -4.07 -3.80
C LEU A 300 14.33 -3.11 -2.64
N PHE A 301 14.68 -3.63 -1.47
CA PHE A 301 15.03 -2.80 -0.32
C PHE A 301 16.32 -2.01 -0.54
N ASP A 302 17.37 -2.64 -1.10
CA ASP A 302 18.61 -1.96 -1.44
C ASP A 302 18.38 -0.79 -2.39
N TYR A 303 17.50 -0.95 -3.40
CA TYR A 303 17.14 0.11 -4.33
C TYR A 303 16.49 1.31 -3.62
N ALA A 304 15.49 1.07 -2.76
CA ALA A 304 14.85 2.18 -2.04
C ALA A 304 15.83 2.90 -1.11
N MET A 305 16.75 2.15 -0.47
CA MET A 305 17.68 2.71 0.50
C MET A 305 18.91 3.39 -0.12
N ALA A 306 19.28 3.03 -1.35
CA ALA A 306 20.51 3.51 -1.99
C ALA A 306 20.25 4.47 -3.16
N ASP A 307 19.17 4.29 -3.91
CA ASP A 307 18.92 4.97 -5.18
C ASP A 307 17.74 5.97 -5.13
N LEU A 308 17.00 6.00 -4.01
CA LEU A 308 15.90 6.94 -3.81
C LEU A 308 16.20 7.90 -2.64
N GLU A 309 15.78 9.15 -2.79
CA GLU A 309 15.76 10.14 -1.73
C GLU A 309 14.35 10.26 -1.15
N TYR A 310 14.26 10.30 0.17
CA TYR A 310 13.00 10.58 0.87
C TYR A 310 12.93 12.07 1.21
N ILE A 311 12.01 12.77 0.60
CA ILE A 311 11.87 14.23 0.74
C ILE A 311 10.44 14.61 1.10
N ASN A 312 10.29 15.78 1.70
CA ASN A 312 8.98 16.41 1.84
C ASN A 312 8.80 17.46 0.75
N VAL A 313 7.99 17.17 -0.25
CA VAL A 313 7.79 18.02 -1.45
C VAL A 313 7.47 19.48 -1.09
N PRO A 314 6.53 19.81 -0.16
CA PRO A 314 6.26 21.19 0.20
C PRO A 314 7.46 21.97 0.75
N GLN A 315 8.42 21.30 1.38
CA GLN A 315 9.55 21.97 2.04
C GLN A 315 10.76 22.16 1.12
N VAL A 316 10.98 21.26 0.15
CA VAL A 316 12.22 21.24 -0.62
C VAL A 316 12.12 22.06 -1.91
N ASN A 317 10.96 22.10 -2.58
CA ASN A 317 10.85 22.63 -3.94
C ASN A 317 9.86 23.80 -4.10
N LEU A 318 9.32 24.34 -3.01
CA LEU A 318 8.26 25.34 -3.06
C LEU A 318 8.72 26.74 -2.61
N HIS A 319 10.01 27.04 -2.68
CA HIS A 319 10.49 28.42 -2.73
C HIS A 319 10.25 28.98 -4.13
N HIS A 320 9.00 29.26 -4.42
CA HIS A 320 8.65 29.97 -5.65
C HIS A 320 8.81 31.45 -5.43
N GLU A 321 9.50 32.11 -6.35
CA GLU A 321 9.63 33.57 -6.37
C GLU A 321 8.26 34.25 -6.26
N GLU A 322 7.20 33.60 -6.71
CA GLU A 322 5.80 34.06 -6.65
C GLU A 322 5.21 34.17 -5.25
N LEU A 323 5.70 33.38 -4.28
CA LEU A 323 5.26 33.41 -2.88
C LEU A 323 6.14 34.28 -1.98
N THR A 324 7.28 34.74 -2.47
CA THR A 324 8.19 35.63 -1.76
C THR A 324 7.83 37.09 -2.03
N ASP A 325 7.88 37.93 -1.00
CA ASP A 325 7.54 39.38 -1.08
C ASP A 325 6.15 39.61 -1.71
N TYR A 326 5.16 38.76 -1.39
CA TYR A 326 3.81 38.88 -1.93
C TYR A 326 3.18 40.21 -1.56
N PRO A 327 2.60 40.97 -2.53
CA PRO A 327 2.19 42.35 -2.29
C PRO A 327 0.94 42.47 -1.40
N VAL A 328 0.93 43.47 -0.51
CA VAL A 328 -0.16 43.75 0.43
C VAL A 328 -0.80 45.11 0.11
N ALA A 329 -2.13 45.10 -0.13
CA ALA A 329 -2.91 46.28 -0.45
C ALA A 329 -3.18 47.13 0.80
N ASP A 330 -2.60 48.34 0.87
CA ASP A 330 -2.90 49.28 1.98
C ASP A 330 -2.71 48.71 3.41
N GLY A 331 -1.78 47.79 3.59
CA GLY A 331 -1.46 47.18 4.87
C GLY A 331 -0.37 47.91 5.65
N THR A 332 -0.12 47.52 6.90
CA THR A 332 0.98 48.02 7.73
C THR A 332 2.36 47.56 7.21
N ILE A 333 2.39 46.46 6.45
CA ILE A 333 3.53 45.99 5.67
C ILE A 333 3.24 46.15 4.18
N GLU A 334 4.26 46.26 3.36
CA GLU A 334 4.11 46.42 1.89
C GLU A 334 4.09 45.06 1.18
N THR A 335 4.81 44.07 1.73
CA THR A 335 4.90 42.71 1.24
C THR A 335 4.89 41.73 2.42
N VAL A 336 4.57 40.49 2.17
CA VAL A 336 4.63 39.37 3.12
C VAL A 336 5.10 38.11 2.39
N ASP A 337 5.93 37.32 3.03
CA ASP A 337 6.26 36.00 2.53
C ASP A 337 5.09 35.04 2.82
N LEU A 338 4.81 34.20 1.87
CA LEU A 338 3.80 33.15 1.98
C LEU A 338 4.51 31.81 2.08
N GLU A 339 3.98 30.92 2.91
CA GLU A 339 4.48 29.57 3.10
C GLU A 339 3.37 28.56 2.80
N ILE A 340 3.78 27.37 2.32
CA ILE A 340 2.86 26.25 2.14
C ILE A 340 2.92 25.41 3.41
N GLU A 341 1.77 25.29 4.07
CA GLU A 341 1.63 24.49 5.27
C GLU A 341 1.15 23.09 4.93
N GLY A 342 1.97 22.09 5.19
CA GLY A 342 1.61 20.70 4.92
C GLY A 342 2.83 19.80 4.83
N ASN A 343 2.54 18.51 4.64
CA ASN A 343 3.54 17.47 4.58
C ASN A 343 3.16 16.47 3.48
N LEU A 344 4.00 16.34 2.46
CA LEU A 344 3.90 15.31 1.43
C LEU A 344 5.25 14.60 1.33
N PRO A 345 5.53 13.68 2.25
CA PRO A 345 6.74 12.89 2.19
C PRO A 345 6.64 11.90 1.03
N VAL A 346 7.70 11.82 0.22
CA VAL A 346 7.77 10.94 -0.93
C VAL A 346 9.18 10.40 -1.13
N TYR A 347 9.28 9.20 -1.68
CA TYR A 347 10.51 8.69 -2.27
C TYR A 347 10.62 9.16 -3.73
N LEU A 348 11.77 9.69 -4.09
CA LEU A 348 12.06 10.14 -5.46
C LEU A 348 13.49 9.77 -5.86
N PRO A 349 13.78 9.48 -7.14
CA PRO A 349 15.16 9.37 -7.61
C PRO A 349 15.87 10.73 -7.55
N GLU A 350 17.22 10.71 -7.47
CA GLU A 350 18.06 11.92 -7.32
C GLU A 350 17.81 12.99 -8.40
N GLU A 351 17.35 12.63 -9.62
CA GLU A 351 17.02 13.55 -10.72
C GLU A 351 15.51 13.87 -10.75
N VAL A 352 15.07 14.77 -9.91
CA VAL A 352 13.64 14.99 -9.51
C VAL A 352 12.87 15.98 -10.39
N ALA A 353 13.52 16.76 -11.27
CA ALA A 353 12.98 18.01 -11.84
C ALA A 353 11.64 17.88 -12.62
N ASP A 354 11.28 16.68 -13.08
CA ASP A 354 10.14 16.49 -13.99
C ASP A 354 9.03 15.56 -13.41
N LEU A 355 9.08 15.18 -12.12
CA LEU A 355 8.14 14.22 -11.57
C LEU A 355 6.85 14.84 -11.03
N TYR A 356 6.81 16.15 -10.84
CA TYR A 356 5.60 16.87 -10.43
C TYR A 356 5.62 18.33 -10.86
N GLU A 357 4.43 18.91 -11.02
CA GLU A 357 4.21 20.35 -11.20
C GLU A 357 3.44 20.87 -9.99
N VAL A 358 3.65 22.15 -9.62
CA VAL A 358 2.89 22.78 -8.55
C VAL A 358 2.15 23.99 -9.10
N THR A 359 0.87 24.08 -8.81
CA THR A 359 0.05 25.24 -9.14
C THR A 359 -0.42 25.93 -7.87
N TYR A 360 -0.58 27.27 -7.93
CA TYR A 360 -1.05 28.10 -6.84
C TYR A 360 -2.36 28.77 -7.19
N GLU A 361 -3.31 28.75 -6.27
CA GLU A 361 -4.57 29.46 -6.38
C GLU A 361 -4.79 30.30 -5.12
N MET A 362 -4.79 31.64 -5.28
CA MET A 362 -5.08 32.56 -4.18
C MET A 362 -6.60 32.64 -3.96
N ASP A 363 -7.00 32.65 -2.70
CA ASP A 363 -8.40 32.85 -2.35
C ASP A 363 -8.88 34.24 -2.80
N GLN A 364 -9.92 34.28 -3.65
CA GLN A 364 -10.47 35.52 -4.18
C GLN A 364 -10.99 36.47 -3.09
N SER A 365 -11.30 35.96 -1.90
CA SER A 365 -11.68 36.77 -0.76
C SER A 365 -10.49 37.38 -0.03
N ALA A 366 -9.29 36.79 -0.19
CA ALA A 366 -8.06 37.26 0.43
C ALA A 366 -7.31 38.29 -0.42
N VAL A 367 -7.55 38.35 -1.73
CA VAL A 367 -6.85 39.28 -2.64
C VAL A 367 -7.78 40.33 -3.23
N ASP A 368 -7.20 41.46 -3.66
CA ASP A 368 -7.91 42.48 -4.43
C ASP A 368 -7.82 42.20 -5.95
N LYS A 369 -8.45 43.08 -6.75
CA LYS A 369 -8.45 43.00 -8.23
C LYS A 369 -7.06 43.08 -8.89
N ASN A 370 -6.02 43.45 -8.15
CA ASN A 370 -4.64 43.53 -8.60
C ASN A 370 -3.82 42.38 -8.02
N GLU A 371 -4.45 41.34 -7.48
CA GLU A 371 -3.83 40.18 -6.85
C GLU A 371 -2.94 40.54 -5.63
N GLN A 372 -3.31 41.58 -4.85
CA GLN A 372 -2.66 41.97 -3.61
C GLN A 372 -3.48 41.51 -2.43
N LEU A 373 -2.82 40.97 -1.39
CA LEU A 373 -3.50 40.56 -0.15
C LEU A 373 -4.17 41.74 0.53
N GLN A 374 -5.40 41.52 0.98
CA GLN A 374 -6.24 42.54 1.64
C GLN A 374 -6.15 42.39 3.16
N PRO A 375 -5.51 43.33 3.88
CA PRO A 375 -5.53 43.33 5.32
C PRO A 375 -6.93 43.75 5.87
N PRO A 376 -7.29 43.38 7.14
CA PRO A 376 -6.38 42.74 8.09
C PRO A 376 -6.27 41.25 7.89
N PHE A 377 -5.10 40.69 8.15
CA PHE A 377 -4.87 39.26 8.26
C PHE A 377 -3.84 38.95 9.37
N ALA A 378 -3.94 37.79 9.97
CA ALA A 378 -3.04 37.30 11.00
C ALA A 378 -1.87 36.53 10.37
N ALA A 379 -0.79 36.32 11.12
CA ALA A 379 0.22 35.33 10.75
C ALA A 379 -0.38 33.92 10.88
N GLY A 380 -0.08 33.04 9.91
CA GLY A 380 -0.67 31.71 9.80
C GLY A 380 -2.10 31.69 9.21
N GLU A 381 -2.58 32.81 8.68
CA GLU A 381 -3.90 32.83 8.02
C GLU A 381 -3.81 32.25 6.62
N THR A 382 -4.72 31.32 6.31
CA THR A 382 -4.81 30.71 4.96
C THR A 382 -5.32 31.74 3.96
N VAL A 383 -4.58 31.93 2.87
CA VAL A 383 -4.86 32.91 1.81
C VAL A 383 -4.93 32.31 0.41
N GLY A 384 -4.74 31.00 0.30
CA GLY A 384 -4.78 30.28 -0.96
C GLY A 384 -4.48 28.79 -0.79
N THR A 385 -4.34 28.11 -1.90
CA THR A 385 -3.98 26.69 -1.98
C THR A 385 -2.86 26.46 -2.99
N ALA A 386 -1.99 25.51 -2.65
CA ALA A 386 -0.97 24.94 -3.53
C ALA A 386 -1.39 23.51 -3.87
N THR A 387 -1.40 23.14 -5.14
CA THR A 387 -1.72 21.78 -5.57
C THR A 387 -0.51 21.19 -6.28
N VAL A 388 -0.07 20.02 -5.81
CA VAL A 388 0.98 19.21 -6.43
C VAL A 388 0.33 18.30 -7.46
N HIS A 389 0.80 18.33 -8.70
CA HIS A 389 0.33 17.51 -9.81
C HIS A 389 1.42 16.50 -10.17
N PRO A 390 1.28 15.21 -9.82
CA PRO A 390 2.19 14.18 -10.30
C PRO A 390 2.14 14.09 -11.83
N THR A 391 3.30 13.98 -12.48
CA THR A 391 3.36 13.75 -13.93
C THR A 391 3.09 12.27 -14.24
N GLU A 392 2.88 11.93 -15.53
CA GLU A 392 2.64 10.52 -15.95
C GLU A 392 3.77 9.55 -15.58
N ALA A 393 4.98 10.05 -15.38
CA ALA A 393 6.15 9.29 -14.94
C ALA A 393 6.39 9.44 -13.43
N GLY A 394 5.46 10.09 -12.71
CA GLY A 394 5.66 10.56 -11.34
C GLY A 394 5.15 9.59 -10.26
N LEU A 395 4.43 10.15 -9.32
CA LEU A 395 3.99 9.44 -8.12
C LEU A 395 2.83 8.49 -8.43
N ASP A 396 2.96 7.23 -8.03
CA ASP A 396 1.92 6.21 -8.08
C ASP A 396 1.66 5.67 -6.67
N TYR A 397 0.42 5.31 -6.37
CA TYR A 397 0.00 4.86 -5.05
C TYR A 397 -0.88 3.62 -5.13
N LEU A 398 -0.97 2.87 -4.04
CA LEU A 398 -1.95 1.81 -3.90
C LEU A 398 -3.36 2.39 -3.68
N GLY A 399 -4.28 2.07 -4.58
CA GLY A 399 -5.68 2.50 -4.47
C GLY A 399 -5.90 3.99 -4.74
N ASP A 400 -7.12 4.44 -4.47
CA ASP A 400 -7.53 5.83 -4.65
C ASP A 400 -7.10 6.68 -3.46
N LEU A 401 -6.48 7.82 -3.74
CA LEU A 401 -6.14 8.82 -2.74
C LEU A 401 -7.32 9.79 -2.52
N PRO A 402 -7.43 10.45 -1.35
CA PRO A 402 -8.36 11.56 -1.14
C PRO A 402 -8.17 12.65 -2.22
N GLU A 403 -9.26 13.30 -2.63
CA GLU A 403 -9.22 14.35 -3.67
C GLU A 403 -8.27 15.51 -3.30
N ASP A 404 -8.11 15.78 -2.01
CA ASP A 404 -7.28 16.84 -1.47
C ASP A 404 -5.87 16.39 -1.02
N TYR A 405 -5.51 15.12 -1.26
CA TYR A 405 -4.23 14.55 -0.82
C TYR A 405 -3.00 15.35 -1.27
N PHE A 406 -3.06 15.94 -2.45
CA PHE A 406 -2.00 16.76 -3.04
C PHE A 406 -2.24 18.27 -2.90
N THR A 407 -3.19 18.69 -2.06
CA THR A 407 -3.59 20.10 -1.92
C THR A 407 -3.23 20.62 -0.52
N PHE A 408 -2.52 21.74 -0.47
CA PHE A 408 -1.96 22.33 0.76
C PHE A 408 -2.38 23.78 0.90
N PRO A 409 -2.68 24.27 2.12
CA PRO A 409 -2.94 25.68 2.35
C PRO A 409 -1.68 26.53 2.16
N ILE A 410 -1.85 27.69 1.54
CA ILE A 410 -0.87 28.76 1.51
C ILE A 410 -1.22 29.71 2.66
N VAL A 411 -0.25 29.98 3.53
CA VAL A 411 -0.44 30.79 4.74
C VAL A 411 0.51 31.98 4.77
N THR A 412 0.10 33.05 5.46
CA THR A 412 0.90 34.25 5.69
C THR A 412 1.92 34.02 6.80
N THR A 413 3.16 34.51 6.64
CA THR A 413 4.20 34.41 7.70
C THR A 413 4.08 35.51 8.74
N GLU A 414 3.51 36.67 8.38
CA GLU A 414 3.36 37.85 9.25
C GLU A 414 1.93 38.38 9.19
N ALA A 415 1.54 39.11 10.22
CA ALA A 415 0.26 39.81 10.30
C ALA A 415 0.32 41.19 9.66
N SER A 416 -0.79 41.67 9.08
CA SER A 416 -0.93 43.02 8.60
C SER A 416 -2.25 43.63 9.01
N GLU A 417 -2.23 44.84 9.56
CA GLU A 417 -3.41 45.65 9.81
C GLU A 417 -3.68 46.59 8.65
N GLN A 418 -4.93 46.98 8.47
CA GLN A 418 -5.31 47.93 7.43
C GLN A 418 -4.89 49.35 7.81
N LEU A 419 -4.18 50.04 6.93
CA LEU A 419 -3.82 51.47 7.15
C LEU A 419 -5.06 52.37 7.12
N ASN A 420 -5.14 53.32 8.04
CA ASN A 420 -6.13 54.37 7.95
C ASN A 420 -5.82 55.39 6.83
N ILE A 421 -6.80 56.24 6.48
CA ILE A 421 -6.67 57.19 5.38
C ILE A 421 -5.45 58.12 5.49
N PHE A 422 -5.09 58.56 6.72
CA PHE A 422 -3.93 59.44 6.95
C PHE A 422 -2.60 58.68 6.72
N GLN A 423 -2.53 57.47 7.19
CA GLN A 423 -1.35 56.62 7.03
C GLN A 423 -1.12 56.26 5.53
N ARG A 424 -2.19 55.96 4.78
CA ARG A 424 -2.13 55.73 3.32
C ARG A 424 -1.60 56.97 2.58
N LEU A 425 -2.12 58.18 2.92
CA LEU A 425 -1.68 59.43 2.33
C LEU A 425 -0.20 59.70 2.61
N GLN A 426 0.25 59.46 3.84
CA GLN A 426 1.63 59.63 4.24
C GLN A 426 2.56 58.68 3.48
N ARG A 427 2.16 57.38 3.33
CA ARG A 427 2.92 56.41 2.56
C ARG A 427 3.04 56.80 1.09
N ASN A 428 1.94 57.17 0.41
CA ASN A 428 1.95 57.60 -0.95
C ASN A 428 2.83 58.80 -1.23
N ILE A 429 2.86 59.78 -0.34
CA ILE A 429 3.75 60.91 -0.40
C ILE A 429 5.22 60.46 -0.25
N SER A 430 5.52 59.58 0.67
CA SER A 430 6.86 59.04 0.90
C SER A 430 7.38 58.27 -0.33
N GLN A 431 6.54 57.41 -0.93
CA GLN A 431 6.86 56.64 -2.16
C GLN A 431 7.09 57.59 -3.35
N TRP A 432 6.26 58.61 -3.52
CA TRP A 432 6.42 59.59 -4.54
C TRP A 432 7.78 60.33 -4.43
N TRP A 433 8.23 60.68 -3.22
CA TRP A 433 9.54 61.27 -2.95
C TRP A 433 10.71 60.30 -3.23
N LYS A 434 10.56 59.04 -2.96
CA LYS A 434 11.58 58.00 -3.29
C LYS A 434 11.75 57.80 -4.79
N ASN A 435 10.67 57.88 -5.58
CA ASN A 435 10.68 57.71 -7.02
C ASN A 435 11.19 58.97 -7.77
N LEU A 436 11.34 60.09 -7.09
CA LEU A 436 11.91 61.37 -7.66
C LEU A 436 13.42 61.49 -7.45
N ARG A 437 14.06 60.56 -6.79
CA ARG A 437 15.51 60.47 -6.56
C ARG A 437 16.10 59.32 -7.38
#